data_b15b333360c74eb498ee4fd2872c4346
#
_entry.id   b15b333360c74eb498ee4fd2872c4346
#
_cell.length_a   1.000
_cell.length_b   1.000
_cell.length_c   1.000
_cell.angle_alpha   90.00
_cell.angle_beta   90.00
_cell.angle_gamma   90.00
#
_symmetry.space_group_name_H-M   'P 1'
#
loop_
_entity.id
_entity.type
_entity.pdbx_description
1 polymer ?
#
loop_
_entity_poly.entity_id
_entity_poly.type
_entity_poly.pdbx_seq_one_letter_code
_entity_poly.pdbx_strand_id
1 'polypeptide(L)'
;MTYVIYFYIVRSSLFIKFIARKETAMPRPKKFRKVCCMPKCQEFIPLHQQETDNTVVLTVDEYETIRLIDKEGLSQEECGTQLGVGRTTAQKIYETARRKLADALVLGRSLKIEGGEYYLCNGNSEFCYKRDCAKRQQIKEYNIEKGENVMRIAVTYENGEIFQHFGHTEQFKVYDVEEGEVKESRIIDTNGQGHGALADVLHALNVDI
;
A
#
# COMPACT_ATOMS: atom_id res chain seq x y z
N MET A 1 8.40 -8.41 -26.28
CA MET A 1 9.53 -9.32 -26.01
C MET A 1 10.72 -8.85 -26.83
N THR A 2 11.66 -8.20 -26.19
CA THR A 2 12.86 -7.67 -26.87
C THR A 2 13.99 -8.66 -26.60
N TYR A 3 14.55 -9.21 -27.67
CA TYR A 3 15.71 -10.10 -27.58
C TYR A 3 16.97 -9.26 -27.80
N VAL A 4 17.92 -9.31 -26.87
CA VAL A 4 19.26 -8.74 -27.04
C VAL A 4 20.19 -9.87 -27.48
N ILE A 5 20.79 -9.73 -28.64
CA ILE A 5 21.69 -10.72 -29.25
C ILE A 5 23.13 -10.24 -29.01
N TYR A 6 23.92 -10.97 -28.24
CA TYR A 6 25.38 -10.76 -28.12
C TYR A 6 26.14 -11.69 -29.06
N PHE A 7 27.01 -11.11 -29.90
CA PHE A 7 27.93 -11.85 -30.72
C PHE A 7 29.29 -11.96 -30.03
N TYR A 8 29.72 -13.18 -29.75
CA TYR A 8 31.12 -13.46 -29.38
C TYR A 8 31.84 -14.09 -30.57
N ILE A 9 32.89 -13.41 -31.07
CA ILE A 9 33.78 -13.95 -32.07
C ILE A 9 34.97 -14.65 -31.38
N VAL A 10 34.98 -15.97 -31.36
CA VAL A 10 36.16 -16.76 -30.98
C VAL A 10 36.88 -17.20 -32.24
N ARG A 11 38.13 -16.73 -32.41
CA ARG A 11 39.02 -17.18 -33.48
C ARG A 11 39.40 -18.65 -33.26
N SER A 12 38.76 -19.54 -33.88
CA SER A 12 39.14 -20.83 -34.47
C SER A 12 37.95 -21.76 -34.54
N SER A 13 37.64 -22.17 -35.83
CA SER A 13 36.61 -23.12 -36.25
C SER A 13 35.14 -22.74 -36.03
N LEU A 14 34.45 -22.66 -37.14
CA LEU A 14 33.03 -22.43 -37.37
C LEU A 14 32.11 -23.25 -36.44
N PHE A 15 31.76 -22.70 -35.28
CA PHE A 15 30.55 -23.10 -34.56
C PHE A 15 29.95 -21.87 -33.86
N ILE A 16 28.94 -21.28 -34.49
CA ILE A 16 28.13 -20.23 -33.86
C ILE A 16 27.17 -20.89 -32.88
N LYS A 17 27.48 -20.84 -31.56
CA LYS A 17 26.51 -21.21 -30.54
C LYS A 17 25.63 -20.00 -30.23
N PHE A 18 24.38 -20.08 -30.63
CA PHE A 18 23.34 -19.16 -30.20
C PHE A 18 23.02 -19.45 -28.73
N ILE A 19 23.42 -18.56 -27.81
CA ILE A 19 22.95 -18.60 -26.46
C ILE A 19 21.89 -17.48 -26.34
N ALA A 20 20.63 -17.84 -26.50
CA ALA A 20 19.53 -16.95 -26.17
C ALA A 20 19.39 -16.91 -24.62
N ARG A 21 19.88 -15.85 -24.01
CA ARG A 21 19.61 -15.58 -22.60
C ARG A 21 18.21 -15.00 -22.48
N LYS A 22 17.29 -15.79 -21.93
CA LYS A 22 15.95 -15.32 -21.57
C LYS A 22 16.12 -14.34 -20.41
N GLU A 23 15.96 -13.03 -20.68
CA GLU A 23 15.83 -12.07 -19.59
C GLU A 23 14.59 -12.45 -18.79
N THR A 24 14.80 -12.96 -17.60
CA THR A 24 13.73 -13.11 -16.61
C THR A 24 13.34 -11.71 -16.19
N ALA A 25 12.21 -11.23 -16.72
CA ALA A 25 11.59 -10.01 -16.22
C ALA A 25 11.52 -10.10 -14.69
N MET A 26 12.16 -9.16 -13.99
CA MET A 26 12.09 -9.12 -12.53
C MET A 26 10.62 -9.09 -12.12
N PRO A 27 10.17 -10.01 -11.25
CA PRO A 27 8.79 -10.00 -10.79
C PRO A 27 8.50 -8.65 -10.15
N ARG A 28 7.40 -8.04 -10.55
CA ARG A 28 6.96 -6.76 -9.97
C ARG A 28 6.86 -6.91 -8.44
N PRO A 29 7.45 -5.97 -7.65
CA PRO A 29 7.38 -6.04 -6.20
C PRO A 29 5.93 -6.21 -5.74
N LYS A 30 5.73 -7.13 -4.81
CA LYS A 30 4.41 -7.37 -4.25
C LYS A 30 3.98 -6.15 -3.43
N LYS A 31 2.76 -5.67 -3.68
CA LYS A 31 2.21 -4.52 -3.00
C LYS A 31 1.48 -4.95 -1.74
N PHE A 32 1.84 -4.39 -0.58
CA PHE A 32 1.12 -4.61 0.67
C PHE A 32 -0.31 -4.05 0.58
N ARG A 33 -1.28 -4.76 1.17
CA ARG A 33 -2.69 -4.40 1.17
C ARG A 33 -3.05 -3.70 2.47
N LYS A 34 -3.84 -2.65 2.37
CA LYS A 34 -4.35 -1.96 3.54
C LYS A 34 -5.49 -2.76 4.17
N VAL A 35 -5.34 -3.14 5.43
CA VAL A 35 -6.33 -3.85 6.23
C VAL A 35 -6.85 -2.93 7.34
N CYS A 36 -8.17 -2.83 7.50
CA CYS A 36 -8.76 -1.91 8.47
C CYS A 36 -8.49 -2.35 9.91
N CYS A 37 -8.70 -3.63 10.21
CA CYS A 37 -8.48 -4.20 11.53
C CYS A 37 -8.23 -5.71 11.44
N MET A 38 -7.55 -6.26 12.45
CA MET A 38 -7.39 -7.70 12.58
C MET A 38 -8.73 -8.39 12.85
N PRO A 39 -8.89 -9.65 12.41
CA PRO A 39 -10.06 -10.45 12.74
C PRO A 39 -10.19 -10.62 14.27
N LYS A 40 -11.44 -10.58 14.76
CA LYS A 40 -11.70 -10.81 16.20
C LYS A 40 -11.46 -12.26 16.62
N CYS A 41 -11.69 -13.20 15.69
CA CYS A 41 -11.41 -14.62 15.83
C CYS A 41 -10.49 -15.02 14.68
N GLN A 42 -9.41 -15.71 15.01
CA GLN A 42 -8.39 -16.11 14.02
C GLN A 42 -8.46 -17.58 13.70
N GLU A 43 -9.24 -18.37 14.44
CA GLU A 43 -9.34 -19.80 14.25
C GLU A 43 -10.78 -20.28 14.44
N PHE A 44 -11.26 -21.10 13.51
CA PHE A 44 -12.57 -21.74 13.54
C PHE A 44 -12.37 -23.24 13.41
N ILE A 45 -12.79 -23.98 14.44
CA ILE A 45 -12.60 -25.44 14.54
C ILE A 45 -13.97 -26.11 14.53
N PRO A 46 -14.23 -27.09 13.65
CA PRO A 46 -15.45 -27.89 13.69
C PRO A 46 -15.55 -28.68 15.00
N LEU A 47 -16.75 -28.73 15.59
CA LEU A 47 -17.00 -29.38 16.88
C LEU A 47 -16.67 -30.90 16.92
N HIS A 48 -16.69 -31.57 15.78
CA HIS A 48 -16.47 -33.03 15.67
C HIS A 48 -15.31 -33.35 14.75
N GLN A 49 -14.26 -32.54 14.78
CA GLN A 49 -13.08 -32.81 13.96
C GLN A 49 -12.34 -34.05 14.48
N GLN A 50 -12.24 -35.07 13.63
CA GLN A 50 -11.18 -36.07 13.78
C GLN A 50 -9.85 -35.41 13.41
N GLU A 51 -8.79 -35.69 14.14
CA GLU A 51 -7.44 -35.14 13.94
C GLU A 51 -6.94 -35.40 12.51
N THR A 52 -7.35 -34.59 11.57
CA THR A 52 -6.83 -34.59 10.22
C THR A 52 -6.22 -33.21 9.97
N ASP A 53 -4.96 -33.25 9.64
CA ASP A 53 -4.02 -32.12 9.45
C ASP A 53 -4.35 -31.20 8.25
N ASN A 54 -5.64 -30.92 8.01
CA ASN A 54 -6.15 -30.19 6.85
C ASN A 54 -6.79 -28.87 7.22
N THR A 55 -6.00 -27.98 7.87
CA THR A 55 -6.43 -26.61 8.15
C THR A 55 -6.36 -25.77 6.87
N VAL A 56 -7.44 -25.08 6.56
CA VAL A 56 -7.48 -24.09 5.49
C VAL A 56 -6.94 -22.77 6.02
N VAL A 57 -5.89 -22.24 5.38
CA VAL A 57 -5.31 -20.94 5.76
C VAL A 57 -5.88 -19.84 4.87
N LEU A 58 -6.58 -18.90 5.48
CA LEU A 58 -7.06 -17.66 4.88
C LEU A 58 -6.09 -16.55 5.26
N THR A 59 -5.55 -15.81 4.31
CA THR A 59 -4.67 -14.68 4.64
C THR A 59 -5.47 -13.47 5.14
N VAL A 60 -4.82 -12.58 5.89
CA VAL A 60 -5.49 -11.41 6.49
C VAL A 60 -6.06 -10.46 5.43
N ASP A 61 -5.39 -10.32 4.30
CA ASP A 61 -5.89 -9.55 3.16
C ASP A 61 -7.05 -10.25 2.42
N GLU A 62 -7.08 -11.58 2.37
CA GLU A 62 -8.22 -12.36 1.89
C GLU A 62 -9.43 -12.19 2.83
N TYR A 63 -9.22 -12.28 4.15
CA TYR A 63 -10.26 -12.01 5.15
C TYR A 63 -10.84 -10.60 5.00
N GLU A 64 -9.98 -9.57 4.87
CA GLU A 64 -10.42 -8.20 4.69
C GLU A 64 -11.25 -8.03 3.41
N THR A 65 -10.88 -8.73 2.34
CA THR A 65 -11.63 -8.71 1.07
C THR A 65 -13.05 -9.29 1.24
N ILE A 66 -13.18 -10.43 1.94
CA ILE A 66 -14.50 -11.00 2.31
C ILE A 66 -15.29 -10.01 3.16
N ARG A 67 -14.65 -9.41 4.16
CA ARG A 67 -15.30 -8.45 5.03
C ARG A 67 -15.84 -7.24 4.25
N LEU A 68 -15.04 -6.69 3.35
CA LEU A 68 -15.42 -5.51 2.57
C LEU A 68 -16.54 -5.82 1.57
N ILE A 69 -16.44 -6.92 0.84
CA ILE A 69 -17.41 -7.25 -0.22
C ILE A 69 -18.66 -7.92 0.36
N ASP A 70 -18.50 -9.03 1.08
CA ASP A 70 -19.65 -9.85 1.48
C ASP A 70 -20.39 -9.29 2.72
N LYS A 71 -19.67 -8.63 3.65
CA LYS A 71 -20.27 -8.10 4.86
C LYS A 71 -20.67 -6.63 4.75
N GLU A 72 -19.78 -5.79 4.21
CA GLU A 72 -20.03 -4.35 4.11
C GLU A 72 -20.71 -3.96 2.79
N GLY A 73 -20.80 -4.89 1.82
CA GLY A 73 -21.50 -4.71 0.54
C GLY A 73 -20.76 -3.84 -0.48
N LEU A 74 -19.44 -3.68 -0.34
CA LEU A 74 -18.66 -2.92 -1.30
C LEU A 74 -18.54 -3.67 -2.64
N SER A 75 -18.50 -2.91 -3.73
CA SER A 75 -18.11 -3.44 -5.03
C SER A 75 -16.62 -3.84 -5.06
N GLN A 76 -16.25 -4.66 -6.04
CA GLN A 76 -14.84 -5.04 -6.23
C GLN A 76 -13.91 -3.85 -6.50
N GLU A 77 -14.44 -2.78 -7.08
CA GLU A 77 -13.71 -1.55 -7.35
C GLU A 77 -13.45 -0.78 -6.06
N GLU A 78 -14.49 -0.56 -5.25
CA GLU A 78 -14.37 0.08 -3.93
C GLU A 78 -13.47 -0.73 -2.99
N CYS A 79 -13.61 -2.06 -3.01
CA CYS A 79 -12.72 -2.96 -2.27
C CYS A 79 -11.25 -2.79 -2.71
N GLY A 80 -11.00 -2.73 -4.02
CA GLY A 80 -9.67 -2.47 -4.57
C GLY A 80 -9.09 -1.16 -4.09
N THR A 81 -9.88 -0.09 -4.09
CA THR A 81 -9.49 1.23 -3.57
C THR A 81 -9.16 1.16 -2.07
N GLN A 82 -9.98 0.46 -1.28
CA GLN A 82 -9.72 0.29 0.16
C GLN A 82 -8.44 -0.49 0.45
N LEU A 83 -8.17 -1.56 -0.29
CA LEU A 83 -6.96 -2.39 -0.15
C LEU A 83 -5.71 -1.72 -0.75
N GLY A 84 -5.88 -0.64 -1.52
CA GLY A 84 -4.81 0.02 -2.26
C GLY A 84 -4.31 -0.79 -3.46
N VAL A 85 -5.17 -1.59 -4.09
CA VAL A 85 -4.87 -2.42 -5.28
C VAL A 85 -5.86 -2.16 -6.40
N GLY A 86 -5.55 -2.63 -7.62
CA GLY A 86 -6.50 -2.54 -8.72
C GLY A 86 -7.67 -3.52 -8.59
N ARG A 87 -8.82 -3.20 -9.22
CA ARG A 87 -10.04 -4.02 -9.24
C ARG A 87 -9.77 -5.49 -9.57
N THR A 88 -8.99 -5.77 -10.61
CA THR A 88 -8.66 -7.15 -11.03
C THR A 88 -7.87 -7.92 -9.98
N THR A 89 -7.04 -7.24 -9.18
CA THR A 89 -6.31 -7.85 -8.07
C THR A 89 -7.27 -8.14 -6.91
N ALA A 90 -8.15 -7.19 -6.57
CA ALA A 90 -9.18 -7.39 -5.55
C ALA A 90 -10.10 -8.57 -5.92
N GLN A 91 -10.52 -8.67 -7.19
CA GLN A 91 -11.30 -9.80 -7.69
C GLN A 91 -10.58 -11.14 -7.49
N LYS A 92 -9.32 -11.25 -7.86
CA LYS A 92 -8.55 -12.50 -7.69
C LYS A 92 -8.41 -12.91 -6.23
N ILE A 93 -8.12 -11.94 -5.34
CA ILE A 93 -8.03 -12.18 -3.89
C ILE A 93 -9.39 -12.69 -3.38
N TYR A 94 -10.48 -12.03 -3.77
CA TYR A 94 -11.83 -12.39 -3.39
C TYR A 94 -12.24 -13.81 -3.84
N GLU A 95 -12.00 -14.15 -5.11
CA GLU A 95 -12.29 -15.49 -5.64
C GLU A 95 -11.50 -16.57 -4.90
N THR A 96 -10.23 -16.32 -4.60
CA THR A 96 -9.38 -17.24 -3.82
C THR A 96 -9.91 -17.38 -2.40
N ALA A 97 -10.24 -16.28 -1.73
CA ALA A 97 -10.79 -16.26 -0.38
C ALA A 97 -12.09 -17.04 -0.28
N ARG A 98 -13.04 -16.81 -1.20
CA ARG A 98 -14.33 -17.54 -1.22
C ARG A 98 -14.16 -19.03 -1.45
N ARG A 99 -13.22 -19.43 -2.32
CA ARG A 99 -12.93 -20.87 -2.54
C ARG A 99 -12.41 -21.50 -1.27
N LYS A 100 -11.48 -20.88 -0.57
CA LYS A 100 -10.96 -21.36 0.72
C LYS A 100 -12.04 -21.49 1.78
N LEU A 101 -12.95 -20.50 1.88
CA LEU A 101 -14.10 -20.58 2.78
C LEU A 101 -15.04 -21.73 2.41
N ALA A 102 -15.33 -21.92 1.12
CA ALA A 102 -16.14 -23.02 0.65
C ALA A 102 -15.49 -24.38 0.99
N ASP A 103 -14.18 -24.53 0.80
CA ASP A 103 -13.44 -25.74 1.15
C ASP A 103 -13.51 -26.03 2.67
N ALA A 104 -13.34 -24.99 3.50
CA ALA A 104 -13.46 -25.15 4.95
C ALA A 104 -14.86 -25.62 5.36
N LEU A 105 -15.92 -24.98 4.84
CA LEU A 105 -17.32 -25.27 5.17
C LEU A 105 -17.79 -26.62 4.62
N VAL A 106 -17.54 -26.87 3.32
CA VAL A 106 -18.06 -28.06 2.65
C VAL A 106 -17.34 -29.33 3.09
N LEU A 107 -16.03 -29.22 3.34
CA LEU A 107 -15.21 -30.37 3.74
C LEU A 107 -15.06 -30.49 5.26
N GLY A 108 -15.70 -29.62 6.05
CA GLY A 108 -15.61 -29.64 7.51
C GLY A 108 -14.20 -29.44 8.04
N ARG A 109 -13.39 -28.60 7.39
CA ARG A 109 -12.00 -28.33 7.77
C ARG A 109 -11.90 -27.16 8.74
N SER A 110 -10.88 -27.17 9.59
CA SER A 110 -10.50 -25.99 10.37
C SER A 110 -10.09 -24.85 9.44
N LEU A 111 -10.48 -23.62 9.82
CA LEU A 111 -10.10 -22.41 9.14
C LEU A 111 -9.21 -21.58 10.07
N LYS A 112 -8.02 -21.18 9.60
CA LYS A 112 -7.11 -20.30 10.31
C LYS A 112 -6.85 -19.04 9.51
N ILE A 113 -6.94 -17.88 10.17
CA ILE A 113 -6.71 -16.58 9.52
C ILE A 113 -5.34 -16.07 9.96
N GLU A 114 -4.34 -16.20 9.09
CA GLU A 114 -2.97 -15.78 9.39
C GLU A 114 -2.18 -15.44 8.13
N GLY A 115 -1.09 -14.68 8.30
CA GLY A 115 -0.17 -14.35 7.21
C GLY A 115 -0.77 -13.41 6.16
N GLY A 116 -0.12 -13.35 5.00
CA GLY A 116 -0.46 -12.42 3.91
C GLY A 116 0.42 -11.17 3.92
N GLU A 117 0.30 -10.38 2.85
CA GLU A 117 1.08 -9.16 2.66
C GLU A 117 0.18 -7.95 2.91
N TYR A 118 0.14 -7.46 4.14
CA TYR A 118 -0.74 -6.37 4.53
C TYR A 118 -0.06 -5.39 5.51
N TYR A 119 -0.67 -4.23 5.65
CA TYR A 119 -0.41 -3.29 6.73
C TYR A 119 -1.73 -2.82 7.35
N LEU A 120 -1.71 -2.50 8.63
CA LEU A 120 -2.90 -2.02 9.33
C LEU A 120 -3.12 -0.54 9.07
N CYS A 121 -4.37 -0.19 8.75
CA CYS A 121 -4.78 1.19 8.61
C CYS A 121 -4.60 1.93 9.95
N ASN A 122 -3.90 3.05 9.90
CA ASN A 122 -3.65 3.93 11.05
C ASN A 122 -4.72 5.03 11.24
N GLY A 123 -5.71 5.13 10.35
CA GLY A 123 -6.75 6.17 10.39
C GLY A 123 -6.52 7.35 9.44
N ASN A 124 -5.30 7.56 8.94
CA ASN A 124 -4.93 8.67 8.04
C ASN A 124 -5.20 8.38 6.56
N SER A 125 -6.03 7.42 6.23
CA SER A 125 -6.30 7.08 4.84
C SER A 125 -7.24 8.10 4.20
N GLU A 126 -6.85 8.63 3.06
CA GLU A 126 -7.67 9.52 2.21
C GLU A 126 -9.02 8.87 1.83
N PHE A 127 -8.98 7.58 1.51
CA PHE A 127 -10.14 6.78 1.13
C PHE A 127 -10.53 5.83 2.27
N CYS A 128 -11.63 6.09 2.92
CA CYS A 128 -12.25 5.20 3.88
C CYS A 128 -13.74 5.10 3.59
N TYR A 129 -14.25 3.88 3.37
CA TYR A 129 -15.68 3.63 3.16
C TYR A 129 -16.52 3.96 4.40
N LYS A 130 -15.92 3.91 5.60
CA LYS A 130 -16.57 4.29 6.85
C LYS A 130 -16.51 5.80 7.04
N ARG A 131 -17.68 6.44 7.04
CA ARG A 131 -17.80 7.88 7.35
C ARG A 131 -17.41 8.15 8.81
N ASP A 132 -17.86 7.30 9.74
CA ASP A 132 -17.61 7.40 11.17
C ASP A 132 -16.56 6.38 11.63
N CYS A 133 -15.32 6.56 11.18
CA CYS A 133 -14.21 5.70 11.58
C CYS A 133 -13.65 6.18 12.93
N ALA A 134 -13.78 5.33 13.97
CA ALA A 134 -13.28 5.65 15.31
C ALA A 134 -11.79 6.01 15.35
N LYS A 135 -10.95 5.35 14.55
CA LYS A 135 -9.51 5.69 14.41
C LYS A 135 -9.31 7.10 13.85
N ARG A 136 -10.16 7.50 12.90
CA ARG A 136 -10.12 8.84 12.29
C ARG A 136 -10.60 9.91 13.26
N GLN A 137 -11.62 9.60 14.06
CA GLN A 137 -12.13 10.47 15.10
C GLN A 137 -11.09 10.68 16.20
N GLN A 138 -10.45 9.61 16.69
CA GLN A 138 -9.38 9.70 17.68
C GLN A 138 -8.20 10.58 17.22
N ILE A 139 -7.81 10.49 15.95
CA ILE A 139 -6.74 11.33 15.40
C ILE A 139 -7.20 12.79 15.34
N LYS A 140 -8.44 13.06 14.92
CA LYS A 140 -8.98 14.41 14.91
C LYS A 140 -9.05 15.01 16.30
N GLU A 141 -9.55 14.25 17.29
CA GLU A 141 -9.62 14.66 18.70
C GLU A 141 -8.21 14.93 19.26
N TYR A 142 -7.26 14.02 18.99
CA TYR A 142 -5.87 14.20 19.41
C TYR A 142 -5.21 15.45 18.81
N ASN A 143 -5.47 15.74 17.55
CA ASN A 143 -4.94 16.94 16.89
C ASN A 143 -5.60 18.21 17.43
N ILE A 144 -6.90 18.17 17.76
CA ILE A 144 -7.61 19.29 18.40
C ILE A 144 -7.07 19.54 19.81
N GLU A 145 -6.87 18.49 20.62
CA GLU A 145 -6.35 18.62 21.99
C GLU A 145 -4.91 19.15 22.03
N LYS A 146 -4.09 18.83 21.03
CA LYS A 146 -2.72 19.37 20.91
C LYS A 146 -2.66 20.80 20.36
N GLY A 147 -3.77 21.39 19.95
CA GLY A 147 -3.77 22.67 19.26
C GLY A 147 -3.12 22.61 17.88
N GLU A 148 -2.91 21.40 17.37
CA GLU A 148 -2.30 21.14 16.05
C GLU A 148 -3.36 21.16 14.94
N ASN A 149 -4.14 22.24 14.87
CA ASN A 149 -4.89 22.54 13.66
C ASN A 149 -4.01 23.31 12.64
N VAL A 150 -2.69 23.18 12.83
CA VAL A 150 -1.69 23.76 11.94
C VAL A 150 -1.37 22.76 10.84
N MET A 151 -1.90 23.00 9.67
CA MET A 151 -1.54 22.28 8.46
C MET A 151 -0.20 22.82 7.95
N ARG A 152 0.80 21.96 7.80
CA ARG A 152 2.10 22.33 7.24
C ARG A 152 2.17 21.97 5.76
N ILE A 153 2.24 22.98 4.91
CA ILE A 153 2.28 22.84 3.45
C ILE A 153 3.67 23.21 2.96
N ALA A 154 4.30 22.35 2.17
CA ALA A 154 5.55 22.67 1.49
C ALA A 154 5.30 22.79 -0.01
N VAL A 155 5.80 23.85 -0.60
CA VAL A 155 5.81 24.06 -2.05
C VAL A 155 7.23 24.18 -2.56
N THR A 156 7.49 23.65 -3.73
CA THR A 156 8.76 23.88 -4.45
C THR A 156 8.92 25.35 -4.75
N TYR A 157 10.08 25.92 -4.47
CA TYR A 157 10.27 27.35 -4.50
C TYR A 157 11.58 27.73 -5.16
N GLU A 158 11.52 28.73 -6.05
CA GLU A 158 12.70 29.31 -6.69
C GLU A 158 12.40 30.79 -7.05
N ASN A 159 13.31 31.69 -6.68
CA ASN A 159 13.26 33.12 -7.07
C ASN A 159 11.93 33.84 -6.83
N GLY A 160 11.15 33.46 -5.81
CA GLY A 160 9.87 34.10 -5.49
C GLY A 160 8.65 33.39 -6.05
N GLU A 161 8.81 32.36 -6.87
CA GLU A 161 7.74 31.65 -7.57
C GLU A 161 7.72 30.17 -7.21
N ILE A 162 6.62 29.49 -7.52
CA ILE A 162 6.49 28.02 -7.38
C ILE A 162 7.27 27.38 -8.52
N PHE A 163 8.24 26.54 -8.18
CA PHE A 163 9.04 25.80 -9.16
C PHE A 163 8.30 24.55 -9.65
N GLN A 164 8.25 24.33 -10.97
CA GLN A 164 7.40 23.28 -11.56
C GLN A 164 7.97 21.86 -11.44
N HIS A 165 9.25 21.70 -11.11
CA HIS A 165 9.91 20.38 -11.09
C HIS A 165 10.31 19.98 -9.67
N PHE A 166 9.49 19.21 -9.02
CA PHE A 166 9.72 18.72 -7.65
C PHE A 166 11.12 18.11 -7.45
N GLY A 167 11.54 17.25 -8.36
CA GLY A 167 12.79 16.50 -8.20
C GLY A 167 14.09 17.31 -8.41
N HIS A 168 14.01 18.57 -8.83
CA HIS A 168 15.14 19.45 -9.05
C HIS A 168 15.05 20.73 -8.24
N THR A 169 14.11 20.81 -7.30
CA THR A 169 14.00 22.00 -6.47
C THR A 169 15.16 22.12 -5.50
N GLU A 170 15.76 23.29 -5.44
CA GLU A 170 16.82 23.61 -4.48
C GLU A 170 16.25 24.11 -3.15
N GLN A 171 15.00 24.59 -3.17
CA GLN A 171 14.34 25.14 -1.99
C GLN A 171 12.88 24.71 -1.89
N PHE A 172 12.42 24.52 -0.66
CA PHE A 172 11.02 24.45 -0.31
C PHE A 172 10.60 25.69 0.46
N LYS A 173 9.45 26.26 0.14
CA LYS A 173 8.78 27.21 1.00
C LYS A 173 7.71 26.48 1.80
N VAL A 174 7.89 26.44 3.12
CA VAL A 174 7.00 25.77 4.06
C VAL A 174 6.11 26.79 4.72
N TYR A 175 4.82 26.52 4.71
CA TYR A 175 3.77 27.35 5.32
C TYR A 175 3.11 26.59 6.46
N ASP A 176 2.99 27.21 7.60
CA ASP A 176 2.15 26.76 8.70
C ASP A 176 0.81 27.49 8.61
N VAL A 177 -0.26 26.74 8.32
CA VAL A 177 -1.62 27.25 8.07
C VAL A 177 -2.53 26.81 9.20
N GLU A 178 -3.20 27.75 9.86
CA GLU A 178 -4.18 27.52 10.92
C GLU A 178 -5.50 28.18 10.56
N GLU A 179 -6.59 27.43 10.63
CA GLU A 179 -7.95 27.88 10.25
C GLU A 179 -8.05 28.49 8.85
N GLY A 180 -7.22 28.03 7.90
CA GLY A 180 -7.17 28.54 6.53
C GLY A 180 -6.33 29.81 6.33
N GLU A 181 -5.71 30.32 7.39
CA GLU A 181 -4.79 31.47 7.35
C GLU A 181 -3.33 31.02 7.50
N VAL A 182 -2.44 31.61 6.71
CA VAL A 182 -0.99 31.40 6.86
C VAL A 182 -0.52 32.14 8.10
N LYS A 183 -0.07 31.42 9.13
CA LYS A 183 0.49 32.00 10.34
C LYS A 183 1.99 32.25 10.24
N GLU A 184 2.70 31.31 9.62
CA GLU A 184 4.13 31.42 9.43
C GLU A 184 4.56 30.86 8.07
N SER A 185 5.65 31.39 7.50
CA SER A 185 6.29 30.81 6.33
C SER A 185 7.82 30.91 6.43
N ARG A 186 8.51 29.85 5.98
CA ARG A 186 9.96 29.78 5.98
C ARG A 186 10.47 29.09 4.71
N ILE A 187 11.67 29.46 4.28
CA ILE A 187 12.34 28.83 3.14
C ILE A 187 13.37 27.85 3.71
N ILE A 188 13.42 26.66 3.13
CA ILE A 188 14.33 25.58 3.53
C ILE A 188 15.06 25.11 2.30
N ASP A 189 16.41 25.11 2.38
CA ASP A 189 17.27 24.60 1.33
C ASP A 189 17.31 23.06 1.36
N THR A 190 17.26 22.45 0.18
CA THR A 190 17.39 20.99 0.01
C THR A 190 18.83 20.51 -0.01
N ASN A 191 19.81 21.45 0.04
CA ASN A 191 21.25 21.17 -0.06
C ASN A 191 21.64 20.35 -1.30
N GLY A 192 20.93 20.52 -2.41
CA GLY A 192 21.20 19.81 -3.67
C GLY A 192 20.96 18.30 -3.63
N GLN A 193 20.16 17.82 -2.68
CA GLN A 193 19.81 16.40 -2.57
C GLN A 193 18.85 16.01 -3.67
N GLY A 194 19.12 14.88 -4.35
CA GLY A 194 18.29 14.37 -5.45
C GLY A 194 16.95 13.74 -4.99
N HIS A 195 16.14 13.33 -5.95
CA HIS A 195 14.73 12.89 -5.81
C HIS A 195 14.40 12.03 -4.57
N GLY A 196 15.26 11.10 -4.15
CA GLY A 196 14.99 10.23 -3.01
C GLY A 196 15.05 10.94 -1.67
N ALA A 197 15.99 11.87 -1.51
CA ALA A 197 16.22 12.57 -0.27
C ALA A 197 15.24 13.73 -0.03
N LEU A 198 14.58 14.25 -1.07
CA LEU A 198 13.56 15.29 -0.93
C LEU A 198 12.33 14.81 -0.15
N ALA A 199 11.96 13.54 -0.32
CA ALA A 199 10.88 12.92 0.44
C ALA A 199 11.24 12.82 1.94
N ASP A 200 12.50 12.47 2.25
CA ASP A 200 13.00 12.40 3.63
C ASP A 200 13.03 13.78 4.29
N VAL A 201 13.38 14.83 3.54
CA VAL A 201 13.34 16.22 4.02
C VAL A 201 11.91 16.64 4.38
N LEU A 202 10.94 16.37 3.50
CA LEU A 202 9.52 16.67 3.76
C LEU A 202 8.98 15.87 4.95
N HIS A 203 9.35 14.61 5.08
CA HIS A 203 8.98 13.77 6.20
C HIS A 203 9.58 14.28 7.53
N ALA A 204 10.86 14.71 7.52
CA ALA A 204 11.50 15.29 8.69
C ALA A 204 10.89 16.63 9.12
N LEU A 205 10.28 17.36 8.19
CA LEU A 205 9.58 18.61 8.44
C LEU A 205 8.12 18.42 8.89
N ASN A 206 7.63 17.18 8.98
CA ASN A 206 6.22 16.85 9.26
C ASN A 206 5.26 17.61 8.34
N VAL A 207 5.51 17.59 7.04
CA VAL A 207 4.64 18.20 6.04
C VAL A 207 3.43 17.30 5.81
N ASP A 208 2.24 17.89 5.79
CA ASP A 208 0.97 17.16 5.65
C ASP A 208 0.63 16.87 4.18
N ILE A 209 1.15 17.69 3.27
CA ILE A 209 0.99 17.57 1.80
C ILE A 209 2.26 18.07 1.10
#